data_339916ebdb139672df6e59f6c24fcf82
#
_entry.id   339916ebdb139672df6e59f6c24fcf82
#
_cell.length_a   1.000
_cell.length_b   1.000
_cell.length_c   1.000
_cell.angle_alpha   90.00
_cell.angle_beta   90.00
_cell.angle_gamma   90.00
#
_symmetry.space_group_name_H-M   'P 1'
#
loop_
_entity.id
_entity.type
_entity.pdbx_description
1 polymer ?
#
loop_
_entity_poly.entity_id
_entity_poly.type
_entity_poly.pdbx_seq_one_letter_code
_entity_poly.pdbx_strand_id
1 'polypeptide(L)'
;LIDPGHGGEELGAITHIWETKNGVKKTKSIYEKDLALLLAKKVKKYLEKKYTTYLTRSIDRTVTLNERANMAETVKADLFISIHINSSNSKRSSGFETYYLDNHADMAIKKVENIENKFLLGDEKEVNQILIDLVIQKTVPSSKKLAKFVHDNLSSRVKKKFKMKDRGIKPGLFYVLALSKRPGVLIEAGFMSNSKELKKLRSSEFIEAYSLSIADGITSYLNTLPPKDIPFF
;
A
#
# COMPACT_ATOMS: atom_id res chain seq x y z
N LEU A 1 11.52 2.03 -1.77
CA LEU A 1 10.60 3.18 -1.81
C LEU A 1 9.26 2.78 -1.20
N ILE A 2 8.73 3.57 -0.28
CA ILE A 2 7.40 3.40 0.29
C ILE A 2 6.49 4.46 -0.33
N ASP A 3 5.34 4.03 -0.79
CA ASP A 3 4.37 4.86 -1.49
C ASP A 3 3.07 4.97 -0.67
N PRO A 4 2.84 6.08 0.05
CA PRO A 4 1.53 6.34 0.62
C PRO A 4 0.55 6.70 -0.48
N GLY A 5 -0.49 5.89 -0.68
CA GLY A 5 -1.51 6.10 -1.71
C GLY A 5 -2.17 7.47 -1.60
N HIS A 6 -2.68 7.97 -2.74
CA HIS A 6 -3.37 9.26 -2.84
C HIS A 6 -2.54 10.46 -2.37
N GLY A 7 -3.19 11.59 -2.05
CA GLY A 7 -2.55 12.82 -1.54
C GLY A 7 -3.05 14.08 -2.22
N GLY A 8 -3.03 15.20 -1.51
CA GLY A 8 -3.51 16.47 -2.02
C GLY A 8 -4.98 16.42 -2.43
N GLU A 9 -5.26 16.65 -3.70
CA GLU A 9 -6.61 16.62 -4.28
C GLU A 9 -7.18 15.20 -4.40
N GLU A 10 -6.32 14.18 -4.48
CA GLU A 10 -6.72 12.78 -4.47
C GLU A 10 -6.93 12.31 -3.04
N LEU A 11 -8.18 12.35 -2.59
CA LEU A 11 -8.53 12.06 -1.20
C LEU A 11 -8.53 10.57 -0.87
N GLY A 12 -8.61 9.70 -1.91
CA GLY A 12 -8.91 8.29 -1.74
C GLY A 12 -10.31 8.06 -1.19
N ALA A 13 -10.51 6.98 -0.49
CA ALA A 13 -11.77 6.72 0.20
C ALA A 13 -12.05 7.76 1.28
N ILE A 14 -13.34 8.11 1.45
CA ILE A 14 -13.80 9.09 2.44
C ILE A 14 -14.83 8.43 3.35
N THR A 15 -14.71 8.67 4.65
CA THR A 15 -15.76 8.30 5.60
C THR A 15 -15.99 9.42 6.59
N HIS A 16 -17.21 9.48 7.13
CA HIS A 16 -17.61 10.51 8.09
C HIS A 16 -17.87 9.87 9.46
N ILE A 17 -17.37 10.51 10.49
CA ILE A 17 -17.59 10.11 11.89
C ILE A 17 -18.20 11.26 12.67
N TRP A 18 -18.90 10.93 13.74
CA TRP A 18 -19.33 11.91 14.71
C TRP A 18 -18.30 12.03 15.82
N GLU A 19 -17.83 13.23 16.08
CA GLU A 19 -16.99 13.55 17.25
C GLU A 19 -17.74 14.56 18.15
N THR A 20 -17.69 14.33 19.45
CA THR A 20 -18.21 15.30 20.42
C THR A 20 -17.05 16.12 20.94
N LYS A 21 -17.08 17.44 20.70
CA LYS A 21 -16.09 18.38 21.22
C LYS A 21 -16.82 19.48 21.97
N ASN A 22 -16.49 19.68 23.24
CA ASN A 22 -17.13 20.64 24.13
C ASN A 22 -18.68 20.49 24.17
N GLY A 23 -19.16 19.25 24.25
CA GLY A 23 -20.61 18.95 24.28
C GLY A 23 -21.35 19.04 22.94
N VAL A 24 -20.69 19.53 21.88
CA VAL A 24 -21.28 19.68 20.54
C VAL A 24 -20.88 18.51 19.65
N LYS A 25 -21.85 17.81 19.07
CA LYS A 25 -21.63 16.80 18.05
C LYS A 25 -21.31 17.46 16.71
N LYS A 26 -20.14 17.13 16.12
CA LYS A 26 -19.74 17.59 14.79
C LYS A 26 -19.35 16.42 13.92
N THR A 27 -19.66 16.51 12.63
CA THR A 27 -19.18 15.55 11.63
C THR A 27 -17.73 15.87 11.30
N LYS A 28 -16.89 14.83 11.26
CA LYS A 28 -15.50 14.91 10.81
C LYS A 28 -15.26 13.94 9.68
N SER A 29 -14.70 14.43 8.59
CA SER A 29 -14.26 13.59 7.48
C SER A 29 -12.92 12.95 7.82
N ILE A 30 -12.78 11.68 7.47
CA ILE A 30 -11.55 10.90 7.53
C ILE A 30 -11.22 10.50 6.10
N TYR A 31 -10.00 10.76 5.69
CA TYR A 31 -9.52 10.51 4.34
C TYR A 31 -8.51 9.36 4.33
N GLU A 32 -8.56 8.53 3.31
CA GLU A 32 -7.59 7.45 3.10
C GLU A 32 -6.17 7.99 3.01
N LYS A 33 -5.96 9.06 2.25
CA LYS A 33 -4.64 9.69 2.06
C LYS A 33 -3.90 9.97 3.37
N ASP A 34 -4.64 10.36 4.44
CA ASP A 34 -4.05 10.70 5.73
C ASP A 34 -3.60 9.44 6.49
N LEU A 35 -4.42 8.39 6.45
CA LEU A 35 -4.11 7.11 7.09
C LEU A 35 -2.97 6.39 6.37
N ALA A 36 -2.98 6.40 5.03
CA ALA A 36 -1.90 5.86 4.21
C ALA A 36 -0.56 6.55 4.50
N LEU A 37 -0.56 7.89 4.57
CA LEU A 37 0.63 8.67 4.91
C LEU A 37 1.15 8.35 6.31
N LEU A 38 0.25 8.22 7.29
CA LEU A 38 0.61 7.91 8.67
C LEU A 38 1.27 6.52 8.78
N LEU A 39 0.68 5.50 8.14
CA LEU A 39 1.24 4.15 8.08
C LEU A 39 2.60 4.15 7.37
N ALA A 40 2.71 4.79 6.20
CA ALA A 40 3.93 4.83 5.41
C ALA A 40 5.09 5.51 6.16
N LYS A 41 4.84 6.63 6.84
CA LYS A 41 5.85 7.28 7.69
C LYS A 41 6.33 6.38 8.81
N LYS A 42 5.43 5.60 9.40
CA LYS A 42 5.77 4.68 10.47
C LYS A 42 6.57 3.48 9.97
N VAL A 43 6.21 2.92 8.80
CA VAL A 43 6.99 1.86 8.12
C VAL A 43 8.39 2.37 7.80
N LYS A 44 8.51 3.57 7.21
CA LYS A 44 9.82 4.20 6.98
C LYS A 44 10.66 4.28 8.24
N LYS A 45 10.09 4.78 9.35
CA LYS A 45 10.79 4.91 10.64
C LYS A 45 11.39 3.59 11.15
N TYR A 46 10.74 2.44 10.86
CA TYR A 46 11.30 1.13 11.22
C TYR A 46 12.40 0.70 10.27
N LEU A 47 12.19 0.89 8.95
CA LEU A 47 13.12 0.43 7.93
C LEU A 47 14.40 1.26 7.87
N GLU A 48 14.33 2.58 8.07
CA GLU A 48 15.49 3.50 7.97
C GLU A 48 16.61 3.21 8.99
N LYS A 49 16.35 2.36 9.97
CA LYS A 49 17.38 1.87 10.90
C LYS A 49 18.38 0.91 10.23
N LYS A 50 18.00 0.30 9.11
CA LYS A 50 18.79 -0.73 8.41
C LYS A 50 18.94 -0.49 6.90
N TYR A 51 18.00 0.24 6.31
CA TYR A 51 17.90 0.40 4.85
C TYR A 51 17.67 1.85 4.48
N THR A 52 18.28 2.29 3.38
CA THR A 52 17.94 3.59 2.78
C THR A 52 16.48 3.57 2.34
N THR A 53 15.64 4.39 2.94
CA THR A 53 14.20 4.36 2.75
C THR A 53 13.66 5.74 2.40
N TYR A 54 12.95 5.82 1.27
CA TYR A 54 12.31 7.03 0.77
C TYR A 54 10.80 6.88 0.78
N LEU A 55 10.10 8.03 0.79
CA LEU A 55 8.65 8.13 0.59
C LEU A 55 8.38 8.86 -0.72
N THR A 56 7.35 8.46 -1.47
CA THR A 56 6.89 9.22 -2.65
C THR A 56 6.31 10.59 -2.25
N ARG A 57 5.73 10.69 -1.07
CA ARG A 57 5.33 11.94 -0.41
C ARG A 57 5.50 11.85 1.10
N SER A 58 5.99 12.91 1.70
CA SER A 58 6.15 13.04 3.17
C SER A 58 5.14 14.01 3.80
N ILE A 59 4.38 14.71 2.97
CA ILE A 59 3.31 15.65 3.36
C ILE A 59 2.06 15.35 2.55
N ASP A 60 0.95 16.03 2.85
CA ASP A 60 -0.26 15.97 2.04
C ASP A 60 -0.06 16.79 0.77
N ARG A 61 0.23 16.12 -0.34
CA ARG A 61 0.35 16.68 -1.68
C ARG A 61 -0.06 15.68 -2.73
N THR A 62 -0.55 16.15 -3.86
CA THR A 62 -0.83 15.31 -5.04
C THR A 62 0.50 14.80 -5.62
N VAL A 63 0.54 13.52 -5.95
CA VAL A 63 1.66 12.85 -6.63
C VAL A 63 1.07 11.89 -7.64
N THR A 64 1.29 12.15 -8.91
CA THR A 64 0.79 11.32 -10.01
C THR A 64 1.45 9.95 -10.05
N LEU A 65 0.84 8.98 -10.75
CA LEU A 65 1.42 7.64 -10.90
C LEU A 65 2.80 7.69 -11.58
N ASN A 66 2.97 8.57 -12.57
CA ASN A 66 4.26 8.77 -13.25
C ASN A 66 5.31 9.38 -12.32
N GLU A 67 4.95 10.35 -11.49
CA GLU A 67 5.88 10.90 -10.49
C GLU A 67 6.34 9.82 -9.50
N ARG A 68 5.41 8.95 -9.04
CA ARG A 68 5.75 7.81 -8.16
C ARG A 68 6.74 6.85 -8.84
N ALA A 69 6.48 6.52 -10.10
CA ALA A 69 7.35 5.68 -10.93
C ALA A 69 8.73 6.33 -11.15
N ASN A 70 8.77 7.61 -11.51
CA ASN A 70 10.00 8.35 -11.70
C ASN A 70 10.84 8.44 -10.43
N MET A 71 10.20 8.59 -9.26
CA MET A 71 10.91 8.51 -7.98
C MET A 71 11.54 7.14 -7.76
N ALA A 72 10.83 6.04 -8.09
CA ALA A 72 11.39 4.70 -7.97
C ALA A 72 12.64 4.51 -8.83
N GLU A 73 12.65 5.09 -10.03
CA GLU A 73 13.81 5.07 -10.93
C GLU A 73 14.95 5.95 -10.41
N THR A 74 14.64 7.20 -10.04
CA THR A 74 15.62 8.18 -9.57
C THR A 74 16.41 7.68 -8.36
N VAL A 75 15.71 7.10 -7.37
CA VAL A 75 16.37 6.56 -6.17
C VAL A 75 16.89 5.12 -6.38
N LYS A 76 16.76 4.56 -7.58
CA LYS A 76 17.12 3.18 -7.91
C LYS A 76 16.56 2.19 -6.89
N ALA A 77 15.27 2.31 -6.60
CA ALA A 77 14.62 1.52 -5.57
C ALA A 77 14.70 0.02 -5.88
N ASP A 78 15.05 -0.79 -4.89
CA ASP A 78 15.04 -2.25 -5.00
C ASP A 78 13.62 -2.80 -4.87
N LEU A 79 12.79 -2.14 -4.07
CA LEU A 79 11.41 -2.53 -3.79
C LEU A 79 10.49 -1.32 -3.84
N PHE A 80 9.24 -1.56 -4.25
CA PHE A 80 8.17 -0.57 -4.25
C PHE A 80 7.00 -1.06 -3.39
N ILE A 81 6.64 -0.33 -2.33
CA ILE A 81 5.61 -0.73 -1.36
C ILE A 81 4.53 0.34 -1.33
N SER A 82 3.39 0.09 -1.94
CA SER A 82 2.23 0.99 -1.90
C SER A 82 1.30 0.64 -0.73
N ILE A 83 0.83 1.64 -0.02
CA ILE A 83 -0.01 1.49 1.18
C ILE A 83 -1.31 2.26 0.99
N HIS A 84 -2.41 1.53 1.06
CA HIS A 84 -3.78 1.97 0.85
C HIS A 84 -4.72 1.53 1.97
N ILE A 85 -5.93 2.05 1.99
CA ILE A 85 -6.99 1.64 2.90
C ILE A 85 -8.28 1.45 2.10
N ASN A 86 -8.70 0.22 1.96
CA ASN A 86 -9.85 -0.17 1.17
C ASN A 86 -11.16 0.48 1.63
N SER A 87 -12.11 0.53 0.72
CA SER A 87 -13.48 0.94 0.99
C SER A 87 -14.46 0.10 0.18
N SER A 88 -15.70 0.00 0.65
CA SER A 88 -16.76 -0.76 -0.02
C SER A 88 -18.12 -0.15 0.27
N ASN A 89 -19.05 -0.28 -0.67
CA ASN A 89 -20.45 0.06 -0.43
C ASN A 89 -21.06 -0.78 0.71
N SER A 90 -20.57 -2.01 0.90
CA SER A 90 -20.97 -2.84 2.03
C SER A 90 -20.20 -2.46 3.29
N LYS A 91 -20.90 -1.96 4.28
CA LYS A 91 -20.37 -1.67 5.62
C LYS A 91 -19.88 -2.93 6.37
N ARG A 92 -20.18 -4.13 5.85
CA ARG A 92 -19.75 -5.42 6.42
C ARG A 92 -18.40 -5.86 5.85
N SER A 93 -17.94 -5.28 4.74
CA SER A 93 -16.61 -5.58 4.17
C SER A 93 -15.55 -5.32 5.23
N SER A 94 -14.60 -6.23 5.36
CA SER A 94 -13.59 -6.18 6.43
C SER A 94 -12.37 -7.01 6.06
N GLY A 95 -11.23 -6.69 6.66
CA GLY A 95 -9.99 -7.44 6.54
C GLY A 95 -8.92 -6.70 5.76
N PHE A 96 -7.72 -7.25 5.79
CA PHE A 96 -6.56 -6.75 5.06
C PHE A 96 -6.18 -7.69 3.92
N GLU A 97 -5.59 -7.14 2.88
CA GLU A 97 -5.18 -7.85 1.65
C GLU A 97 -3.82 -7.36 1.21
N THR A 98 -3.08 -8.20 0.50
CA THR A 98 -1.81 -7.80 -0.12
C THR A 98 -1.85 -8.19 -1.59
N TYR A 99 -1.55 -7.24 -2.46
CA TYR A 99 -1.55 -7.45 -3.91
C TYR A 99 -0.12 -7.41 -4.45
N TYR A 100 0.12 -8.22 -5.49
CA TYR A 100 1.30 -8.11 -6.34
C TYR A 100 0.85 -7.96 -7.79
N LEU A 101 1.68 -7.35 -8.64
CA LEU A 101 1.37 -7.14 -10.04
C LEU A 101 1.28 -8.47 -10.78
N ASP A 102 0.11 -8.81 -11.31
CA ASP A 102 -0.08 -9.94 -12.22
C ASP A 102 -1.46 -9.85 -12.89
N ASN A 103 -1.64 -10.54 -14.02
CA ASN A 103 -2.92 -10.66 -14.70
C ASN A 103 -3.87 -11.62 -13.96
N HIS A 104 -5.16 -11.33 -14.01
CA HIS A 104 -6.20 -12.19 -13.43
C HIS A 104 -7.57 -11.92 -14.06
N ALA A 105 -8.56 -12.76 -13.73
CA ALA A 105 -9.96 -12.64 -14.18
C ALA A 105 -10.95 -12.35 -13.04
N ASP A 106 -10.50 -12.16 -11.80
CA ASP A 106 -11.36 -11.97 -10.63
C ASP A 106 -12.03 -10.60 -10.63
N MET A 107 -13.37 -10.58 -10.71
CA MET A 107 -14.18 -9.37 -10.74
C MET A 107 -14.14 -8.55 -9.45
N ALA A 108 -13.86 -9.18 -8.30
CA ALA A 108 -13.74 -8.47 -7.04
C ALA A 108 -12.42 -7.69 -6.97
N ILE A 109 -11.34 -8.23 -7.53
CA ILE A 109 -10.05 -7.56 -7.66
C ILE A 109 -10.15 -6.42 -8.66
N LYS A 110 -10.81 -6.62 -9.82
CA LYS A 110 -11.03 -5.57 -10.82
C LYS A 110 -11.75 -4.33 -10.26
N LYS A 111 -12.60 -4.49 -9.25
CA LYS A 111 -13.22 -3.34 -8.58
C LYS A 111 -12.22 -2.50 -7.80
N VAL A 112 -11.26 -3.12 -7.13
CA VAL A 112 -10.19 -2.41 -6.40
C VAL A 112 -9.27 -1.73 -7.42
N GLU A 113 -8.83 -2.45 -8.45
CA GLU A 113 -8.02 -1.88 -9.54
C GLU A 113 -8.66 -0.64 -10.17
N ASN A 114 -9.96 -0.70 -10.47
CA ASN A 114 -10.69 0.42 -11.07
C ASN A 114 -10.73 1.66 -10.16
N ILE A 115 -10.62 1.49 -8.85
CA ILE A 115 -10.54 2.60 -7.91
C ILE A 115 -9.14 3.18 -7.92
N GLU A 116 -8.13 2.33 -7.78
CA GLU A 116 -6.74 2.73 -7.63
C GLU A 116 -6.10 3.24 -8.95
N ASN A 117 -6.57 2.72 -10.09
CA ASN A 117 -6.09 3.13 -11.42
C ASN A 117 -6.82 4.36 -11.99
N LYS A 118 -7.77 4.96 -11.25
CA LYS A 118 -8.61 6.07 -11.76
C LYS A 118 -7.84 7.33 -12.14
N PHE A 119 -6.73 7.57 -11.51
CA PHE A 119 -6.00 8.84 -11.60
C PHE A 119 -4.88 8.84 -12.64
N LEU A 120 -5.11 8.15 -13.77
CA LEU A 120 -4.32 8.36 -14.97
C LEU A 120 -4.77 9.68 -15.60
N LEU A 121 -3.95 10.71 -15.53
CA LEU A 121 -4.23 12.02 -16.12
C LEU A 121 -3.69 12.08 -17.56
N GLY A 122 -4.52 12.53 -18.50
CA GLY A 122 -4.10 12.84 -19.87
C GLY A 122 -3.67 11.64 -20.69
N ASP A 123 -2.53 11.78 -21.38
CA ASP A 123 -1.92 10.77 -22.27
C ASP A 123 -1.42 9.51 -21.52
N GLU A 124 -1.44 9.53 -20.19
CA GLU A 124 -1.11 8.37 -19.35
C GLU A 124 -2.13 7.23 -19.46
N LYS A 125 -3.29 7.46 -20.11
CA LYS A 125 -4.35 6.45 -20.28
C LYS A 125 -3.93 5.25 -21.16
N GLU A 126 -2.92 5.42 -21.97
CA GLU A 126 -2.35 4.33 -22.77
C GLU A 126 -1.12 3.73 -22.09
N VAL A 127 -1.32 3.03 -21.00
CA VAL A 127 -0.25 2.17 -20.47
C VAL A 127 -0.09 1.02 -21.46
N ASN A 128 1.06 0.98 -22.12
CA ASN A 128 1.34 0.00 -23.16
C ASN A 128 1.30 -1.42 -22.55
N GLN A 129 0.35 -2.24 -23.00
CA GLN A 129 0.17 -3.60 -22.51
C GLN A 129 1.46 -4.45 -22.64
N ILE A 130 2.24 -4.25 -23.70
CA ILE A 130 3.52 -4.95 -23.90
C ILE A 130 4.49 -4.60 -22.77
N LEU A 131 4.54 -3.33 -22.35
CA LEU A 131 5.40 -2.92 -21.24
C LEU A 131 4.94 -3.57 -19.92
N ILE A 132 3.63 -3.63 -19.68
CA ILE A 132 3.06 -4.29 -18.50
C ILE A 132 3.47 -5.76 -18.48
N ASP A 133 3.31 -6.48 -19.60
CA ASP A 133 3.64 -7.91 -19.70
C ASP A 133 5.14 -8.17 -19.46
N LEU A 134 6.01 -7.29 -19.95
CA LEU A 134 7.45 -7.38 -19.68
C LEU A 134 7.77 -7.15 -18.19
N VAL A 135 7.11 -6.18 -17.56
CA VAL A 135 7.29 -5.92 -16.12
C VAL A 135 6.77 -7.09 -15.30
N ILE A 136 5.62 -7.66 -15.66
CA ILE A 136 5.07 -8.87 -15.03
C ILE A 136 6.09 -10.00 -15.09
N GLN A 137 6.59 -10.36 -16.27
CA GLN A 137 7.59 -11.42 -16.45
C GLN A 137 8.81 -11.21 -15.57
N LYS A 138 9.30 -9.97 -15.46
CA LYS A 138 10.49 -9.62 -14.70
C LYS A 138 10.27 -9.61 -13.20
N THR A 139 9.11 -9.16 -12.72
CA THR A 139 8.92 -8.79 -11.31
C THR A 139 8.05 -9.76 -10.52
N VAL A 140 7.15 -10.53 -11.15
CA VAL A 140 6.19 -11.40 -10.46
C VAL A 140 6.83 -12.37 -9.47
N PRO A 141 7.89 -13.13 -9.81
CA PRO A 141 8.46 -14.09 -8.86
C PRO A 141 8.91 -13.40 -7.56
N SER A 142 9.60 -12.25 -7.69
CA SER A 142 10.09 -11.47 -6.54
C SER A 142 8.96 -10.78 -5.80
N SER A 143 7.99 -10.20 -6.52
CA SER A 143 6.81 -9.53 -5.94
C SER A 143 5.93 -10.49 -5.16
N LYS A 144 5.67 -11.67 -5.70
CA LYS A 144 4.90 -12.73 -5.03
C LYS A 144 5.60 -13.23 -3.75
N LYS A 145 6.92 -13.40 -3.80
CA LYS A 145 7.72 -13.75 -2.63
C LYS A 145 7.68 -12.64 -1.58
N LEU A 146 7.87 -11.38 -1.98
CA LEU A 146 7.75 -10.21 -1.11
C LEU A 146 6.36 -10.13 -0.47
N ALA A 147 5.29 -10.28 -1.28
CA ALA A 147 3.91 -10.29 -0.81
C ALA A 147 3.70 -11.35 0.28
N LYS A 148 4.27 -12.55 0.08
CA LYS A 148 4.18 -13.62 1.08
C LYS A 148 4.82 -13.23 2.40
N PHE A 149 6.04 -12.70 2.40
CA PHE A 149 6.74 -12.30 3.63
C PHE A 149 6.02 -11.17 4.36
N VAL A 150 5.55 -10.16 3.64
CA VAL A 150 4.79 -9.04 4.21
C VAL A 150 3.46 -9.53 4.78
N HIS A 151 2.70 -10.32 4.00
CA HIS A 151 1.39 -10.80 4.41
C HIS A 151 1.43 -11.77 5.58
N ASP A 152 2.40 -12.69 5.62
CA ASP A 152 2.58 -13.64 6.73
C ASP A 152 2.86 -12.89 8.05
N ASN A 153 3.68 -11.83 8.02
CA ASN A 153 3.95 -10.98 9.19
C ASN A 153 2.70 -10.20 9.62
N LEU A 154 1.92 -9.68 8.67
CA LEU A 154 0.62 -9.06 8.95
C LEU A 154 -0.35 -10.06 9.56
N SER A 155 -0.50 -11.24 8.97
CA SER A 155 -1.40 -12.28 9.45
C SER A 155 -1.04 -12.75 10.87
N SER A 156 0.24 -12.98 11.14
CA SER A 156 0.70 -13.46 12.45
C SER A 156 0.41 -12.47 13.58
N ARG A 157 0.57 -11.17 13.33
CA ARG A 157 0.44 -10.12 14.36
C ARG A 157 -0.94 -9.46 14.36
N VAL A 158 -1.44 -9.07 13.19
CA VAL A 158 -2.64 -8.23 13.08
C VAL A 158 -3.92 -9.05 13.20
N LYS A 159 -4.00 -10.19 12.51
CA LYS A 159 -5.16 -11.09 12.54
C LYS A 159 -5.53 -11.50 13.97
N LYS A 160 -4.54 -11.95 14.75
CA LYS A 160 -4.78 -12.41 16.13
C LYS A 160 -5.09 -11.24 17.06
N LYS A 161 -4.21 -10.22 17.07
CA LYS A 161 -4.29 -9.12 18.04
C LYS A 161 -5.53 -8.24 17.84
N PHE A 162 -5.87 -7.92 16.59
CA PHE A 162 -6.98 -7.01 16.28
C PHE A 162 -8.21 -7.73 15.74
N LYS A 163 -8.22 -9.05 15.68
CA LYS A 163 -9.34 -9.87 15.15
C LYS A 163 -9.80 -9.34 13.77
N MET A 164 -8.84 -9.06 12.89
CA MET A 164 -9.10 -8.66 11.52
C MET A 164 -9.14 -9.88 10.62
N LYS A 165 -10.05 -9.85 9.64
CA LYS A 165 -10.14 -10.89 8.63
C LYS A 165 -8.91 -10.82 7.73
N ASP A 166 -8.26 -11.95 7.57
CA ASP A 166 -7.23 -12.16 6.58
C ASP A 166 -7.90 -12.50 5.24
N ARG A 167 -7.63 -11.70 4.21
CA ARG A 167 -8.20 -11.86 2.87
C ARG A 167 -7.19 -12.40 1.87
N GLY A 168 -5.96 -12.63 2.32
CA GLY A 168 -4.90 -13.30 1.58
C GLY A 168 -4.11 -12.38 0.64
N ILE A 169 -3.26 -13.05 -0.11
CA ILE A 169 -2.43 -12.47 -1.17
C ILE A 169 -3.15 -12.69 -2.51
N LYS A 170 -3.13 -11.68 -3.37
CA LYS A 170 -3.86 -11.72 -4.65
C LYS A 170 -3.02 -11.11 -5.78
N PRO A 171 -3.16 -11.63 -7.00
CA PRO A 171 -2.71 -10.89 -8.18
C PRO A 171 -3.58 -9.66 -8.41
N GLY A 172 -3.05 -8.62 -9.06
CA GLY A 172 -3.83 -7.45 -9.45
C GLY A 172 -3.06 -6.54 -10.41
N LEU A 173 -3.77 -5.94 -11.37
CA LEU A 173 -3.22 -5.04 -12.37
C LEU A 173 -3.24 -3.60 -11.84
N PHE A 174 -2.37 -3.30 -10.88
CA PHE A 174 -2.21 -1.95 -10.34
C PHE A 174 -1.14 -1.19 -11.11
N TYR A 175 -1.53 -0.10 -11.76
CA TYR A 175 -0.62 0.67 -12.61
C TYR A 175 0.55 1.29 -11.84
N VAL A 176 0.36 1.66 -10.58
CA VAL A 176 1.46 2.14 -9.73
C VAL A 176 2.58 1.10 -9.59
N LEU A 177 2.21 -0.19 -9.52
CA LEU A 177 3.19 -1.29 -9.48
C LEU A 177 3.83 -1.51 -10.85
N ALA A 178 3.02 -1.50 -11.91
CA ALA A 178 3.51 -1.69 -13.29
C ALA A 178 4.50 -0.59 -13.68
N LEU A 179 4.13 0.67 -13.48
CA LEU A 179 4.94 1.82 -13.83
C LEU A 179 6.22 1.91 -13.01
N SER A 180 6.22 1.46 -11.75
CA SER A 180 7.42 1.44 -10.91
C SER A 180 8.52 0.54 -11.45
N LYS A 181 8.19 -0.47 -12.27
CA LYS A 181 9.10 -1.47 -12.85
C LYS A 181 9.97 -2.20 -11.80
N ARG A 182 9.52 -2.24 -10.56
CA ARG A 182 10.22 -2.83 -9.41
C ARG A 182 9.46 -4.01 -8.84
N PRO A 183 10.12 -4.98 -8.23
CA PRO A 183 9.43 -5.90 -7.35
C PRO A 183 8.64 -5.10 -6.30
N GLY A 184 7.33 -5.30 -6.24
CA GLY A 184 6.49 -4.46 -5.39
C GLY A 184 5.19 -5.11 -4.97
N VAL A 185 4.58 -4.50 -3.96
CA VAL A 185 3.28 -4.88 -3.42
C VAL A 185 2.41 -3.65 -3.16
N LEU A 186 1.09 -3.84 -3.27
CA LEU A 186 0.10 -2.90 -2.78
C LEU A 186 -0.63 -3.55 -1.61
N ILE A 187 -0.72 -2.82 -0.50
CA ILE A 187 -1.27 -3.30 0.76
C ILE A 187 -2.55 -2.52 1.07
N GLU A 188 -3.65 -3.24 1.21
CA GLU A 188 -4.93 -2.72 1.69
C GLU A 188 -5.05 -3.01 3.18
N ALA A 189 -4.89 -1.99 4.01
CA ALA A 189 -4.72 -2.16 5.46
C ALA A 189 -6.02 -2.49 6.21
N GLY A 190 -7.17 -2.44 5.54
CA GLY A 190 -8.49 -2.68 6.11
C GLY A 190 -9.54 -1.86 5.41
N PHE A 191 -10.79 -1.92 5.85
CA PHE A 191 -11.90 -1.21 5.23
C PHE A 191 -12.33 0.01 6.06
N MET A 192 -12.06 1.23 5.58
CA MET A 192 -12.50 2.43 6.31
C MET A 192 -14.03 2.66 6.23
N SER A 193 -14.73 1.99 5.31
CA SER A 193 -16.19 1.95 5.27
C SER A 193 -16.80 1.12 6.41
N ASN A 194 -16.01 0.27 7.08
CA ASN A 194 -16.43 -0.51 8.25
C ASN A 194 -16.07 0.22 9.53
N SER A 195 -17.08 0.62 10.32
CA SER A 195 -16.88 1.44 11.52
C SER A 195 -15.99 0.77 12.58
N LYS A 196 -16.05 -0.56 12.70
CA LYS A 196 -15.20 -1.31 13.64
C LYS A 196 -13.74 -1.31 13.19
N GLU A 197 -13.49 -1.45 11.90
CA GLU A 197 -12.12 -1.40 11.34
C GLU A 197 -11.58 0.03 11.34
N LEU A 198 -12.39 1.02 10.96
CA LEU A 198 -12.00 2.43 11.03
C LEU A 198 -11.51 2.83 12.42
N LYS A 199 -12.20 2.36 13.48
CA LYS A 199 -11.77 2.61 14.86
C LYS A 199 -10.37 2.02 15.13
N LYS A 200 -10.07 0.82 14.60
CA LYS A 200 -8.75 0.19 14.71
C LYS A 200 -7.72 0.97 13.89
N LEU A 201 -8.00 1.23 12.61
CA LEU A 201 -7.12 1.95 11.67
C LEU A 201 -6.66 3.32 12.20
N ARG A 202 -7.44 3.94 13.08
CA ARG A 202 -7.13 5.23 13.74
C ARG A 202 -6.43 5.07 15.09
N SER A 203 -6.30 3.86 15.63
CA SER A 203 -5.64 3.66 16.91
C SER A 203 -4.12 3.61 16.76
N SER A 204 -3.39 4.26 17.68
CA SER A 204 -1.93 4.24 17.69
C SER A 204 -1.38 2.81 17.80
N GLU A 205 -2.04 1.97 18.58
CA GLU A 205 -1.65 0.58 18.76
C GLU A 205 -1.73 -0.23 17.45
N PHE A 206 -2.78 -0.04 16.66
CA PHE A 206 -2.90 -0.69 15.36
C PHE A 206 -1.85 -0.18 14.38
N ILE A 207 -1.70 1.15 14.27
CA ILE A 207 -0.73 1.78 13.38
C ILE A 207 0.68 1.27 13.68
N GLU A 208 1.04 1.19 14.96
CA GLU A 208 2.34 0.68 15.40
C GLU A 208 2.52 -0.80 14.98
N ALA A 209 1.58 -1.67 15.35
CA ALA A 209 1.66 -3.10 15.07
C ALA A 209 1.63 -3.41 13.57
N TYR A 210 0.78 -2.69 12.81
CA TYR A 210 0.63 -2.88 11.37
C TYR A 210 1.89 -2.46 10.62
N SER A 211 2.40 -1.27 10.93
CA SER A 211 3.62 -0.75 10.30
C SER A 211 4.86 -1.58 10.64
N LEU A 212 4.97 -2.05 11.88
CA LEU A 212 6.05 -2.96 12.28
C LEU A 212 5.96 -4.29 11.53
N SER A 213 4.76 -4.84 11.33
CA SER A 213 4.57 -6.08 10.56
C SER A 213 5.02 -5.94 9.11
N ILE A 214 4.70 -4.81 8.47
CA ILE A 214 5.17 -4.52 7.09
C ILE A 214 6.69 -4.45 7.07
N ALA A 215 7.31 -3.70 8.00
CA ALA A 215 8.76 -3.54 8.07
C ALA A 215 9.49 -4.86 8.34
N ASP A 216 8.97 -5.69 9.25
CA ASP A 216 9.50 -7.02 9.55
C ASP A 216 9.39 -7.95 8.32
N GLY A 217 8.26 -7.91 7.60
CA GLY A 217 8.07 -8.69 6.37
C GLY A 217 9.04 -8.29 5.27
N ILE A 218 9.23 -6.99 5.05
CA ILE A 218 10.22 -6.47 4.09
C ILE A 218 11.64 -6.90 4.50
N THR A 219 11.99 -6.74 5.77
CA THR A 219 13.30 -7.15 6.30
C THR A 219 13.53 -8.66 6.12
N SER A 220 12.53 -9.48 6.43
CA SER A 220 12.60 -10.93 6.25
C SER A 220 12.79 -11.31 4.78
N TYR A 221 12.11 -10.63 3.86
CA TYR A 221 12.32 -10.83 2.42
C TYR A 221 13.73 -10.44 1.99
N LEU A 222 14.20 -9.25 2.36
CA LEU A 222 15.54 -8.76 1.98
C LEU A 222 16.64 -9.68 2.49
N ASN A 223 16.49 -10.26 3.66
CA ASN A 223 17.45 -11.24 4.22
C ASN A 223 17.51 -12.56 3.41
N THR A 224 16.57 -12.82 2.50
CA THR A 224 16.62 -13.99 1.60
C THR A 224 17.34 -13.70 0.28
N LEU A 225 17.67 -12.44 0.02
CA LEU A 225 18.41 -12.07 -1.19
C LEU A 225 19.90 -12.26 -0.97
N PRO A 226 20.66 -12.62 -2.02
CA PRO A 226 22.11 -12.65 -1.92
C PRO A 226 22.65 -11.25 -1.57
N PRO A 227 23.78 -11.16 -0.89
CA PRO A 227 24.47 -9.89 -0.69
C PRO A 227 24.67 -9.21 -2.05
N LYS A 228 24.42 -7.91 -2.14
CA LYS A 228 24.81 -7.16 -3.32
C LYS A 228 26.33 -7.13 -3.38
N ASP A 229 26.88 -7.54 -4.51
CA ASP A 229 28.31 -7.31 -4.78
C ASP A 229 28.53 -5.78 -4.71
N ILE A 230 29.22 -5.34 -3.69
CA ILE A 230 29.71 -3.97 -3.58
C ILE A 230 30.97 -3.97 -4.44
N PRO A 231 31.03 -3.24 -5.58
CA PRO A 231 32.27 -3.13 -6.32
C PRO A 231 33.32 -2.56 -5.38
N PHE A 232 34.38 -3.30 -5.16
CA PHE A 232 35.58 -2.76 -4.52
C PHE A 232 36.16 -1.72 -5.50
N PHE A 233 36.12 -0.48 -5.12
CA PHE A 233 36.84 0.60 -5.83
C PHE A 233 38.30 0.60 -5.42
#